data_45c329e422ac73240c13e3dcf09ad80a
#
_entry.id   45c329e422ac73240c13e3dcf09ad80a
#
_cell.length_a   1.000
_cell.length_b   1.000
_cell.length_c   1.000
_cell.angle_alpha   90.00
_cell.angle_beta   90.00
_cell.angle_gamma   90.00
#
_symmetry.space_group_name_H-M   'P 1'
#
loop_
_entity.id
_entity.type
_entity.pdbx_description
1 polymer ?
#
loop_
_entity_poly.entity_id
_entity_poly.type
_entity_poly.pdbx_seq_one_letter_code
_entity_poly.pdbx_strand_id
1 'polypeptide(L)'
;MYGKFQEHLSNELAAIREAGLYKEERLITTAQKAAIKVKPETDVLNFCANNYLGLSDNTRLINAAQDMMSKRGFGMSSVRFICGTQDIHKELEAAISDYFQTEDTILYGSCFDANGGLFEALLGPDDAIISDALNHASIIDGVRLCKAKRYRYANANMEELEECLKQAQEQRFRIIATDGVFSMDGNVAPVDKIVELAEKYDAMVMVDESHSAGVVGPTGHGVAEQFNLYGKIDVFTGTLGKAFGGAMGGFTTGRKEIIAMLRQRSRPYLFSNSVAPVIVGASLEMFKMLKESNALHDKLIDNVNYFRDKMMAAGFDIKPTQSAICAVMLYDAKLSQDFAAAMQEEGIYVTGFYYPVVPKGEARIRVQLSAGHEHEHLDKAIDAFIKVGKKLGVIK
;
A
#
# COMPACT_ATOMS: atom_id res chain seq x y z
N MET A 1 -34.49 -4.76 -22.38
CA MET A 1 -33.47 -3.68 -22.27
C MET A 1 -32.08 -4.19 -21.92
N TYR A 2 -31.93 -5.23 -21.08
CA TYR A 2 -30.62 -5.78 -20.69
C TYR A 2 -29.96 -6.65 -21.80
N GLY A 3 -30.75 -7.31 -22.71
CA GLY A 3 -30.24 -8.27 -23.67
C GLY A 3 -29.06 -7.82 -24.55
N LYS A 4 -29.13 -6.66 -25.22
CA LYS A 4 -28.01 -6.12 -25.99
C LYS A 4 -26.78 -5.75 -25.12
N PHE A 5 -27.02 -5.27 -23.90
CA PHE A 5 -25.94 -4.96 -22.99
C PHE A 5 -25.31 -6.24 -22.43
N GLN A 6 -26.12 -7.28 -22.18
CA GLN A 6 -25.63 -8.61 -21.79
C GLN A 6 -24.70 -9.20 -22.87
N GLU A 7 -25.12 -9.12 -24.15
CA GLU A 7 -24.30 -9.58 -25.27
C GLU A 7 -22.96 -8.82 -25.34
N HIS A 8 -22.99 -7.48 -25.20
CA HIS A 8 -21.79 -6.67 -25.16
C HIS A 8 -20.86 -7.11 -24.01
N LEU A 9 -21.38 -7.22 -22.78
CA LEU A 9 -20.58 -7.66 -21.63
C LEU A 9 -20.01 -9.07 -21.81
N SER A 10 -20.78 -9.98 -22.39
CA SER A 10 -20.31 -11.35 -22.66
C SER A 10 -19.16 -11.37 -23.66
N ASN A 11 -19.21 -10.55 -24.71
CA ASN A 11 -18.15 -10.42 -25.69
C ASN A 11 -16.90 -9.81 -25.08
N GLU A 12 -17.02 -8.74 -24.25
CA GLU A 12 -15.90 -8.14 -23.52
C GLU A 12 -15.23 -9.14 -22.56
N LEU A 13 -16.04 -9.91 -21.81
CA LEU A 13 -15.51 -10.93 -20.90
C LEU A 13 -14.81 -12.06 -21.66
N ALA A 14 -15.32 -12.46 -22.83
CA ALA A 14 -14.67 -13.44 -23.69
C ALA A 14 -13.32 -12.92 -24.21
N ALA A 15 -13.27 -11.67 -24.68
CA ALA A 15 -12.03 -11.04 -25.11
C ALA A 15 -10.98 -10.93 -23.98
N ILE A 16 -11.40 -10.60 -22.75
CA ILE A 16 -10.52 -10.60 -21.56
C ILE A 16 -9.96 -12.00 -21.29
N ARG A 17 -10.78 -13.07 -21.44
CA ARG A 17 -10.31 -14.47 -21.27
C ARG A 17 -9.34 -14.88 -22.37
N GLU A 18 -9.67 -14.58 -23.62
CA GLU A 18 -8.82 -14.87 -24.78
C GLU A 18 -7.45 -14.18 -24.68
N ALA A 19 -7.45 -12.93 -24.19
CA ALA A 19 -6.21 -12.19 -23.91
C ALA A 19 -5.41 -12.71 -22.69
N GLY A 20 -5.93 -13.71 -21.95
CA GLY A 20 -5.28 -14.22 -20.72
C GLY A 20 -5.29 -13.23 -19.55
N LEU A 21 -6.18 -12.23 -19.60
CA LEU A 21 -6.26 -11.15 -18.59
C LEU A 21 -7.37 -11.37 -17.55
N TYR A 22 -8.14 -12.45 -17.67
CA TYR A 22 -9.22 -12.75 -16.75
C TYR A 22 -8.67 -13.11 -15.36
N LYS A 23 -9.17 -12.43 -14.34
CA LYS A 23 -8.75 -12.63 -12.95
C LYS A 23 -9.68 -13.62 -12.26
N GLU A 24 -9.12 -14.69 -11.72
CA GLU A 24 -9.82 -15.65 -10.89
C GLU A 24 -9.42 -15.48 -9.43
N GLU A 25 -10.42 -15.51 -8.54
CA GLU A 25 -10.21 -15.43 -7.11
C GLU A 25 -9.86 -16.81 -6.54
N ARG A 26 -8.74 -16.91 -5.83
CA ARG A 26 -8.34 -18.12 -5.09
C ARG A 26 -8.93 -18.07 -3.70
N LEU A 27 -9.62 -19.10 -3.28
CA LEU A 27 -10.35 -19.14 -2.01
C LEU A 27 -9.43 -19.64 -0.87
N ILE A 28 -9.16 -18.76 0.10
CA ILE A 28 -8.44 -19.09 1.33
C ILE A 28 -9.46 -19.58 2.37
N THR A 29 -9.16 -20.70 3.04
CA THR A 29 -10.03 -21.35 4.03
C THR A 29 -9.52 -21.25 5.47
N THR A 30 -8.41 -20.54 5.69
CA THR A 30 -7.80 -20.29 7.00
C THR A 30 -7.72 -18.80 7.30
N ALA A 31 -7.26 -18.44 8.50
CA ALA A 31 -6.81 -17.09 8.78
C ALA A 31 -5.66 -16.70 7.87
N GLN A 32 -5.49 -15.38 7.61
CA GLN A 32 -4.41 -14.84 6.77
C GLN A 32 -3.10 -14.82 7.55
N LYS A 33 -2.16 -15.69 7.19
CA LYS A 33 -0.84 -15.83 7.82
C LYS A 33 0.21 -16.38 6.84
N ALA A 34 1.42 -16.69 7.32
CA ALA A 34 2.50 -17.21 6.50
C ALA A 34 2.16 -18.56 5.83
N ALA A 35 1.55 -19.48 6.56
CA ALA A 35 1.05 -20.76 6.04
C ALA A 35 -0.48 -20.75 6.01
N ILE A 36 -1.09 -20.92 4.84
CA ILE A 36 -2.54 -20.89 4.62
C ILE A 36 -3.03 -22.13 3.88
N LYS A 37 -4.32 -22.37 3.89
CA LYS A 37 -4.98 -23.35 3.01
C LYS A 37 -5.78 -22.63 1.94
N VAL A 38 -5.69 -23.13 0.71
CA VAL A 38 -6.50 -22.66 -0.43
C VAL A 38 -7.31 -23.83 -0.99
N LYS A 39 -8.47 -23.54 -1.58
CA LYS A 39 -9.26 -24.59 -2.23
C LYS A 39 -8.62 -25.03 -3.56
N PRO A 40 -8.63 -26.34 -3.91
CA PRO A 40 -9.02 -27.46 -3.03
C PRO A 40 -7.99 -27.65 -1.92
N GLU A 41 -8.36 -27.88 -0.68
CA GLU A 41 -7.62 -28.00 0.60
C GLU A 41 -6.08 -28.23 0.50
N THR A 42 -5.37 -27.27 -0.11
CA THR A 42 -3.93 -27.33 -0.38
C THR A 42 -3.21 -26.38 0.58
N ASP A 43 -2.23 -26.90 1.33
CA ASP A 43 -1.35 -26.10 2.17
C ASP A 43 -0.32 -25.36 1.30
N VAL A 44 -0.24 -24.04 1.47
CA VAL A 44 0.72 -23.21 0.75
C VAL A 44 1.33 -22.15 1.66
N LEU A 45 2.56 -21.74 1.35
CA LEU A 45 3.21 -20.59 1.98
C LEU A 45 2.84 -19.32 1.20
N ASN A 46 2.35 -18.32 1.92
CA ASN A 46 1.79 -17.10 1.36
C ASN A 46 2.85 -15.99 1.25
N PHE A 47 3.21 -15.67 0.02
CA PHE A 47 4.11 -14.56 -0.32
C PHE A 47 3.40 -13.47 -1.15
N CYS A 48 2.05 -13.39 -1.05
CA CYS A 48 1.23 -12.39 -1.74
C CYS A 48 0.63 -11.34 -0.81
N ALA A 49 0.37 -11.70 0.47
CA ALA A 49 -0.32 -10.81 1.39
C ALA A 49 0.56 -9.63 1.81
N ASN A 50 -0.01 -8.43 1.86
CA ASN A 50 0.66 -7.23 2.40
C ASN A 50 0.71 -7.25 3.94
N ASN A 51 0.83 -8.42 4.55
CA ASN A 51 0.87 -8.64 6.00
C ASN A 51 2.31 -8.49 6.55
N TYR A 52 2.92 -7.32 6.28
CA TYR A 52 4.35 -7.08 6.49
C TYR A 52 4.82 -7.39 7.91
N LEU A 53 4.06 -6.99 8.92
CA LEU A 53 4.40 -7.24 10.33
C LEU A 53 3.79 -8.54 10.90
N GLY A 54 3.10 -9.35 10.06
CA GLY A 54 2.53 -10.62 10.48
C GLY A 54 1.36 -10.50 11.47
N LEU A 55 0.63 -9.37 11.46
CA LEU A 55 -0.35 -9.03 12.48
C LEU A 55 -1.79 -9.48 12.18
N SER A 56 -2.07 -9.98 10.96
CA SER A 56 -3.46 -10.24 10.53
C SER A 56 -4.20 -11.31 11.36
N ASP A 57 -3.49 -12.24 12.00
CA ASP A 57 -4.05 -13.24 12.92
C ASP A 57 -3.48 -13.14 14.34
N ASN A 58 -2.91 -11.98 14.70
CA ASN A 58 -2.30 -11.76 15.99
C ASN A 58 -3.34 -11.78 17.12
N THR A 59 -3.10 -12.62 18.13
CA THR A 59 -4.04 -12.84 19.24
C THR A 59 -4.31 -11.56 20.05
N ARG A 60 -3.31 -10.66 20.23
CA ARG A 60 -3.52 -9.39 20.95
C ARG A 60 -4.51 -8.50 20.19
N LEU A 61 -4.39 -8.42 18.86
CA LEU A 61 -5.30 -7.63 18.01
C LEU A 61 -6.71 -8.25 18.02
N ILE A 62 -6.82 -9.57 17.89
CA ILE A 62 -8.11 -10.29 17.93
C ILE A 62 -8.82 -10.04 19.27
N ASN A 63 -8.11 -10.17 20.38
CA ASN A 63 -8.68 -9.93 21.71
C ASN A 63 -9.12 -8.47 21.89
N ALA A 64 -8.31 -7.51 21.44
CA ALA A 64 -8.65 -6.08 21.49
C ALA A 64 -9.89 -5.77 20.62
N ALA A 65 -10.01 -6.38 19.45
CA ALA A 65 -11.19 -6.26 18.60
C ALA A 65 -12.46 -6.79 19.26
N GLN A 66 -12.38 -7.99 19.88
CA GLN A 66 -13.49 -8.62 20.60
C GLN A 66 -13.94 -7.79 21.81
N ASP A 67 -12.98 -7.31 22.60
CA ASP A 67 -13.23 -6.44 23.75
C ASP A 67 -13.90 -5.14 23.32
N MET A 68 -13.38 -4.50 22.26
CA MET A 68 -13.95 -3.27 21.74
C MET A 68 -15.36 -3.47 21.17
N MET A 69 -15.61 -4.58 20.48
CA MET A 69 -16.95 -4.93 20.00
C MET A 69 -17.94 -5.10 21.16
N SER A 70 -17.50 -5.72 22.26
CA SER A 70 -18.34 -5.90 23.45
C SER A 70 -18.66 -4.57 24.15
N LYS A 71 -17.73 -3.60 24.14
CA LYS A 71 -17.85 -2.32 24.85
C LYS A 71 -18.55 -1.23 24.02
N ARG A 72 -18.32 -1.20 22.71
CA ARG A 72 -18.70 -0.10 21.80
C ARG A 72 -19.66 -0.50 20.69
N GLY A 73 -19.97 -1.79 20.57
CA GLY A 73 -20.84 -2.34 19.53
C GLY A 73 -20.11 -2.74 18.25
N PHE A 74 -20.83 -3.35 17.32
CA PHE A 74 -20.31 -3.85 16.05
C PHE A 74 -20.07 -2.74 15.03
N GLY A 75 -20.99 -1.77 14.92
CA GLY A 75 -20.95 -0.75 13.89
C GLY A 75 -21.53 0.58 14.34
N MET A 76 -21.27 1.63 13.55
CA MET A 76 -21.65 3.00 13.87
C MET A 76 -22.98 3.42 13.26
N SER A 77 -23.45 2.77 12.21
CA SER A 77 -24.67 3.09 11.45
C SER A 77 -24.77 4.56 11.03
N SER A 78 -23.65 5.26 10.91
CA SER A 78 -23.58 6.68 10.60
C SER A 78 -22.22 7.11 10.09
N VAL A 79 -22.21 8.27 9.43
CA VAL A 79 -20.99 9.02 9.10
C VAL A 79 -20.51 9.84 10.30
N ARG A 80 -19.24 10.24 10.27
CA ARG A 80 -18.54 10.84 11.41
C ARG A 80 -19.21 12.08 12.00
N PHE A 81 -19.66 13.02 11.18
CA PHE A 81 -20.17 14.30 11.66
C PHE A 81 -21.63 14.29 12.16
N ILE A 82 -22.42 13.26 11.79
CA ILE A 82 -23.81 13.14 12.25
C ILE A 82 -23.84 12.52 13.66
N CYS A 83 -23.59 11.21 13.77
CA CYS A 83 -23.55 10.49 15.05
C CYS A 83 -22.56 9.29 15.03
N GLY A 84 -21.65 9.25 14.05
CA GLY A 84 -20.71 8.15 13.84
C GLY A 84 -19.31 8.40 14.45
N THR A 85 -19.18 9.26 15.46
CA THR A 85 -17.91 9.50 16.16
C THR A 85 -18.01 9.08 17.61
N GLN A 86 -17.22 8.10 18.00
CA GLN A 86 -16.97 7.76 19.41
C GLN A 86 -15.61 8.33 19.85
N ASP A 87 -15.38 8.37 21.16
CA ASP A 87 -14.11 8.77 21.78
C ASP A 87 -12.91 7.99 21.21
N ILE A 88 -13.07 6.68 21.04
CA ILE A 88 -12.04 5.78 20.49
C ILE A 88 -11.54 6.18 19.08
N HIS A 89 -12.38 6.80 18.26
CA HIS A 89 -11.93 7.32 16.97
C HIS A 89 -10.91 8.45 17.16
N LYS A 90 -11.13 9.31 18.17
CA LYS A 90 -10.22 10.40 18.50
C LYS A 90 -8.94 9.88 19.12
N GLU A 91 -9.01 8.82 19.92
CA GLU A 91 -7.84 8.14 20.45
C GLU A 91 -6.97 7.55 19.33
N LEU A 92 -7.60 6.90 18.34
CA LEU A 92 -6.87 6.36 17.18
C LEU A 92 -6.27 7.47 16.31
N GLU A 93 -7.01 8.57 16.06
CA GLU A 93 -6.49 9.74 15.35
C GLU A 93 -5.25 10.30 16.07
N ALA A 94 -5.27 10.40 17.39
CA ALA A 94 -4.13 10.85 18.19
C ALA A 94 -2.96 9.86 18.16
N ALA A 95 -3.23 8.55 18.22
CA ALA A 95 -2.18 7.52 18.13
C ALA A 95 -1.46 7.52 16.78
N ILE A 96 -2.18 7.77 15.67
CA ILE A 96 -1.60 7.92 14.34
C ILE A 96 -0.76 9.20 14.27
N SER A 97 -1.28 10.33 14.77
CA SER A 97 -0.52 11.59 14.81
C SER A 97 0.78 11.46 15.60
N ASP A 98 0.77 10.77 16.74
CA ASP A 98 1.94 10.48 17.54
C ASP A 98 2.98 9.61 16.79
N TYR A 99 2.50 8.57 16.08
CA TYR A 99 3.35 7.69 15.29
C TYR A 99 4.06 8.42 14.15
N PHE A 100 3.36 9.29 13.41
CA PHE A 100 3.91 10.05 12.29
C PHE A 100 4.52 11.40 12.71
N GLN A 101 4.43 11.77 13.97
CA GLN A 101 4.86 13.08 14.52
C GLN A 101 4.19 14.24 13.75
N THR A 102 2.89 14.15 13.55
CA THR A 102 2.06 15.12 12.84
C THR A 102 1.11 15.86 13.80
N GLU A 103 0.45 16.91 13.31
CA GLU A 103 -0.38 17.77 14.17
C GLU A 103 -1.80 17.23 14.37
N ASP A 104 -2.39 16.57 13.38
CA ASP A 104 -3.74 16.00 13.45
C ASP A 104 -3.93 14.88 12.43
N THR A 105 -4.98 14.08 12.61
CA THR A 105 -5.32 12.92 11.76
C THR A 105 -6.83 12.84 11.53
N ILE A 106 -7.23 12.33 10.34
CA ILE A 106 -8.61 12.02 9.96
C ILE A 106 -8.68 10.57 9.45
N LEU A 107 -9.70 9.81 9.90
CA LEU A 107 -9.91 8.42 9.52
C LEU A 107 -10.87 8.27 8.35
N TYR A 108 -10.63 7.26 7.51
CA TYR A 108 -11.44 6.86 6.36
C TYR A 108 -11.69 5.35 6.36
N GLY A 109 -12.63 4.89 5.55
CA GLY A 109 -12.89 3.45 5.34
C GLY A 109 -11.74 2.71 4.68
N SER A 110 -10.92 3.41 3.90
CA SER A 110 -9.71 2.90 3.23
C SER A 110 -8.74 4.04 2.89
N CYS A 111 -7.49 3.70 2.56
CA CYS A 111 -6.56 4.69 1.99
C CYS A 111 -6.98 5.11 0.57
N PHE A 112 -7.73 4.27 -0.15
CA PHE A 112 -8.33 4.66 -1.43
C PHE A 112 -9.27 5.86 -1.24
N ASP A 113 -10.12 5.83 -0.20
CA ASP A 113 -11.00 6.95 0.18
C ASP A 113 -10.20 8.16 0.64
N ALA A 114 -9.11 7.97 1.41
CA ALA A 114 -8.25 9.05 1.86
C ALA A 114 -7.64 9.81 0.68
N ASN A 115 -7.04 9.09 -0.27
CA ASN A 115 -6.46 9.67 -1.49
C ASN A 115 -7.53 10.29 -2.41
N GLY A 116 -8.65 9.61 -2.59
CA GLY A 116 -9.78 10.11 -3.39
C GLY A 116 -10.41 11.39 -2.84
N GLY A 117 -10.37 11.57 -1.52
CA GLY A 117 -10.96 12.72 -0.83
C GLY A 117 -10.00 13.87 -0.52
N LEU A 118 -8.72 13.77 -0.92
CA LEU A 118 -7.68 14.73 -0.55
C LEU A 118 -7.69 15.96 -1.45
N PHE A 119 -7.45 15.78 -2.73
CA PHE A 119 -7.09 16.86 -3.67
C PHE A 119 -8.26 17.81 -3.93
N GLU A 120 -9.45 17.28 -4.25
CA GLU A 120 -10.65 18.09 -4.51
C GLU A 120 -11.07 18.92 -3.29
N ALA A 121 -10.78 18.43 -2.08
CA ALA A 121 -11.13 19.15 -0.84
C ALA A 121 -10.21 20.35 -0.56
N LEU A 122 -8.96 20.30 -1.06
CA LEU A 122 -7.92 21.30 -0.76
C LEU A 122 -7.66 22.27 -1.91
N LEU A 123 -7.75 21.81 -3.17
CA LEU A 123 -7.27 22.52 -4.34
C LEU A 123 -8.39 22.80 -5.35
N GLY A 124 -8.19 23.83 -6.16
CA GLY A 124 -9.12 24.27 -7.19
C GLY A 124 -8.46 24.55 -8.54
N PRO A 125 -9.20 25.19 -9.48
CA PRO A 125 -8.70 25.39 -10.86
C PRO A 125 -7.44 26.24 -10.95
N ASP A 126 -7.18 27.09 -9.96
CA ASP A 126 -6.02 28.00 -9.93
C ASP A 126 -4.75 27.33 -9.36
N ASP A 127 -4.86 26.08 -8.92
CA ASP A 127 -3.80 25.35 -8.24
C ASP A 127 -3.20 24.26 -9.15
N ALA A 128 -2.11 23.64 -8.71
CA ALA A 128 -1.41 22.58 -9.43
C ALA A 128 -1.20 21.32 -8.58
N ILE A 129 -1.28 20.17 -9.23
CA ILE A 129 -0.87 18.87 -8.68
C ILE A 129 0.22 18.30 -9.58
N ILE A 130 1.38 17.97 -9.00
CA ILE A 130 2.52 17.35 -9.68
C ILE A 130 2.64 15.91 -9.15
N SER A 131 2.31 14.91 -10.00
CA SER A 131 2.15 13.53 -9.61
C SER A 131 3.21 12.64 -10.25
N ASP A 132 3.82 11.74 -9.45
CA ASP A 132 4.65 10.65 -9.98
C ASP A 132 3.83 9.74 -10.91
N ALA A 133 4.45 9.29 -11.98
CA ALA A 133 3.81 8.48 -13.02
C ALA A 133 3.37 7.09 -12.57
N LEU A 134 4.01 6.53 -11.54
CA LEU A 134 3.72 5.20 -10.99
C LEU A 134 2.95 5.23 -9.67
N ASN A 135 2.43 6.39 -9.29
CA ASN A 135 1.56 6.49 -8.13
C ASN A 135 0.40 5.50 -8.17
N HIS A 136 -0.02 5.07 -6.99
CA HIS A 136 -1.15 4.16 -6.82
C HIS A 136 -2.43 4.71 -7.49
N ALA A 137 -3.28 3.80 -8.00
CA ALA A 137 -4.52 4.14 -8.70
C ALA A 137 -5.42 5.11 -7.90
N SER A 138 -5.47 5.01 -6.58
CA SER A 138 -6.23 5.91 -5.72
C SER A 138 -5.74 7.36 -5.76
N ILE A 139 -4.43 7.59 -5.86
CA ILE A 139 -3.85 8.93 -6.04
C ILE A 139 -4.21 9.45 -7.43
N ILE A 140 -4.04 8.61 -8.46
CA ILE A 140 -4.40 8.97 -9.85
C ILE A 140 -5.88 9.37 -9.95
N ASP A 141 -6.77 8.59 -9.33
CA ASP A 141 -8.21 8.87 -9.35
C ASP A 141 -8.56 10.11 -8.51
N GLY A 142 -7.93 10.30 -7.36
CA GLY A 142 -8.08 11.52 -6.57
C GLY A 142 -7.65 12.78 -7.33
N VAL A 143 -6.52 12.70 -8.05
CA VAL A 143 -6.04 13.77 -8.93
C VAL A 143 -7.03 14.02 -10.08
N ARG A 144 -7.64 12.98 -10.65
CA ARG A 144 -8.65 13.09 -11.72
C ARG A 144 -9.93 13.79 -11.26
N LEU A 145 -10.34 13.59 -10.02
CA LEU A 145 -11.52 14.24 -9.45
C LEU A 145 -11.30 15.74 -9.21
N CYS A 146 -10.06 16.17 -8.98
CA CYS A 146 -9.71 17.55 -8.74
C CYS A 146 -9.68 18.38 -10.04
N LYS A 147 -10.06 19.67 -9.93
CA LYS A 147 -10.01 20.63 -11.07
C LYS A 147 -8.67 21.34 -11.21
N ALA A 148 -7.74 21.12 -10.30
CA ALA A 148 -6.39 21.69 -10.38
C ALA A 148 -5.65 21.25 -11.65
N LYS A 149 -4.74 22.08 -12.12
CA LYS A 149 -3.89 21.75 -13.26
C LYS A 149 -2.97 20.58 -12.91
N ARG A 150 -2.88 19.62 -13.80
CA ARG A 150 -2.17 18.35 -13.56
C ARG A 150 -0.87 18.31 -14.33
N TYR A 151 0.21 18.00 -13.62
CA TYR A 151 1.52 17.73 -14.15
C TYR A 151 1.93 16.31 -13.75
N ARG A 152 2.68 15.64 -14.61
CA ARG A 152 3.11 14.26 -14.37
C ARG A 152 4.58 14.15 -14.73
N TYR A 153 5.39 13.55 -13.86
CA TYR A 153 6.79 13.27 -14.09
C TYR A 153 7.05 11.76 -14.05
N ALA A 154 8.07 11.28 -14.76
CA ALA A 154 8.47 9.87 -14.77
C ALA A 154 8.89 9.42 -13.36
N ASN A 155 8.66 8.14 -13.05
CA ASN A 155 8.91 7.60 -11.71
C ASN A 155 10.29 7.97 -11.16
N ALA A 156 10.29 8.62 -10.01
CA ALA A 156 11.48 9.07 -9.29
C ALA A 156 12.46 9.94 -10.12
N ASN A 157 11.99 10.57 -11.20
CA ASN A 157 12.81 11.44 -12.05
C ASN A 157 12.75 12.88 -11.52
N MET A 158 13.80 13.28 -10.80
CA MET A 158 13.87 14.61 -10.18
C MET A 158 14.08 15.75 -11.17
N GLU A 159 14.67 15.50 -12.32
CA GLU A 159 14.84 16.50 -13.39
C GLU A 159 13.47 16.85 -13.99
N GLU A 160 12.66 15.84 -14.32
CA GLU A 160 11.30 16.05 -14.81
C GLU A 160 10.39 16.68 -13.74
N LEU A 161 10.55 16.28 -12.44
CA LEU A 161 9.83 16.92 -11.35
C LEU A 161 10.16 18.41 -11.28
N GLU A 162 11.44 18.77 -11.34
CA GLU A 162 11.86 20.19 -11.32
C GLU A 162 11.28 20.96 -12.52
N GLU A 163 11.27 20.37 -13.70
CA GLU A 163 10.67 21.00 -14.88
C GLU A 163 9.16 21.22 -14.73
N CYS A 164 8.44 20.22 -14.18
CA CYS A 164 7.02 20.37 -13.85
C CYS A 164 6.78 21.51 -12.83
N LEU A 165 7.63 21.62 -11.81
CA LEU A 165 7.56 22.69 -10.80
C LEU A 165 7.80 24.07 -11.42
N LYS A 166 8.76 24.22 -12.35
CA LYS A 166 8.99 25.46 -13.10
C LYS A 166 7.76 25.86 -13.92
N GLN A 167 7.13 24.89 -14.60
CA GLN A 167 5.92 25.12 -15.39
C GLN A 167 4.70 25.47 -14.52
N ALA A 168 4.68 25.04 -13.27
CA ALA A 168 3.59 25.25 -12.34
C ALA A 168 3.70 26.56 -11.53
N GLN A 169 4.67 27.44 -11.82
CA GLN A 169 4.90 28.65 -11.01
C GLN A 169 3.78 29.70 -11.12
N GLU A 170 3.00 29.70 -12.20
CA GLU A 170 1.85 30.62 -12.37
C GLU A 170 0.63 30.19 -11.53
N GLN A 171 0.56 28.95 -11.07
CA GLN A 171 -0.53 28.46 -10.23
C GLN A 171 -0.37 28.98 -8.81
N ARG A 172 -1.54 29.26 -8.15
CA ARG A 172 -1.58 29.82 -6.80
C ARG A 172 -0.88 28.90 -5.77
N PHE A 173 -1.24 27.62 -5.73
CA PHE A 173 -0.63 26.61 -4.87
C PHE A 173 -0.21 25.39 -5.68
N ARG A 174 0.79 24.67 -5.19
CA ARG A 174 1.34 23.47 -5.79
C ARG A 174 1.42 22.37 -4.73
N ILE A 175 1.06 21.14 -5.11
CA ILE A 175 1.31 19.95 -4.30
C ILE A 175 2.01 18.88 -5.13
N ILE A 176 3.09 18.33 -4.59
CA ILE A 176 3.74 17.15 -5.14
C ILE A 176 3.12 15.92 -4.46
N ALA A 177 2.70 14.94 -5.25
CA ALA A 177 2.10 13.71 -4.75
C ALA A 177 2.91 12.49 -5.19
N THR A 178 3.30 11.65 -4.22
CA THR A 178 4.06 10.42 -4.47
C THR A 178 3.68 9.31 -3.49
N ASP A 179 3.81 8.04 -3.93
CA ASP A 179 3.94 6.92 -3.00
C ASP A 179 5.30 7.03 -2.27
N GLY A 180 5.36 6.63 -1.01
CA GLY A 180 6.62 6.47 -0.28
C GLY A 180 7.39 5.24 -0.75
N VAL A 181 6.64 4.13 -0.99
CA VAL A 181 7.13 2.90 -1.62
C VAL A 181 6.17 2.50 -2.73
N PHE A 182 6.68 2.34 -3.94
CA PHE A 182 5.89 1.94 -5.10
C PHE A 182 5.55 0.45 -5.06
N SER A 183 4.28 0.14 -5.07
CA SER A 183 3.72 -1.19 -4.73
C SER A 183 4.15 -2.33 -5.66
N MET A 184 4.53 -2.04 -6.91
CA MET A 184 4.87 -3.08 -7.90
C MET A 184 6.37 -3.35 -8.00
N ASP A 185 7.20 -2.37 -7.64
CA ASP A 185 8.66 -2.44 -7.73
C ASP A 185 9.32 -2.56 -6.35
N GLY A 186 8.71 -2.01 -5.32
CA GLY A 186 9.27 -1.94 -3.99
C GLY A 186 10.29 -0.81 -3.79
N ASN A 187 10.59 -0.02 -4.82
CA ASN A 187 11.51 1.10 -4.71
C ASN A 187 10.94 2.20 -3.80
N VAL A 188 11.81 2.77 -2.99
CA VAL A 188 11.50 3.92 -2.14
C VAL A 188 11.62 5.20 -2.97
N ALA A 189 10.64 6.09 -2.85
CA ALA A 189 10.72 7.41 -3.50
C ALA A 189 11.88 8.23 -2.91
N PRO A 190 12.60 9.03 -3.71
CA PRO A 190 13.66 9.93 -3.22
C PRO A 190 13.04 11.17 -2.55
N VAL A 191 12.36 10.95 -1.41
CA VAL A 191 11.56 11.98 -0.73
C VAL A 191 12.41 13.13 -0.22
N ASP A 192 13.68 12.88 0.12
CA ASP A 192 14.66 13.91 0.45
C ASP A 192 14.83 14.92 -0.70
N LYS A 193 14.99 14.43 -1.92
CA LYS A 193 15.11 15.29 -3.12
C LYS A 193 13.79 15.96 -3.48
N ILE A 194 12.68 15.27 -3.28
CA ILE A 194 11.33 15.84 -3.49
C ILE A 194 11.12 17.03 -2.54
N VAL A 195 11.50 16.90 -1.26
CA VAL A 195 11.40 17.98 -0.27
C VAL A 195 12.34 19.14 -0.61
N GLU A 196 13.59 18.87 -1.02
CA GLU A 196 14.52 19.92 -1.49
C GLU A 196 13.91 20.76 -2.65
N LEU A 197 13.28 20.09 -3.62
CA LEU A 197 12.62 20.77 -4.73
C LEU A 197 11.33 21.48 -4.30
N ALA A 198 10.57 20.89 -3.39
CA ALA A 198 9.37 21.51 -2.85
C ALA A 198 9.68 22.82 -2.11
N GLU A 199 10.72 22.83 -1.27
CA GLU A 199 11.19 24.05 -0.59
C GLU A 199 11.67 25.12 -1.61
N LYS A 200 12.38 24.71 -2.66
CA LYS A 200 12.88 25.62 -3.71
C LYS A 200 11.76 26.28 -4.51
N TYR A 201 10.66 25.58 -4.75
CA TYR A 201 9.58 26.02 -5.65
C TYR A 201 8.27 26.33 -4.90
N ASP A 202 8.30 26.47 -3.58
CA ASP A 202 7.14 26.75 -2.72
C ASP A 202 5.96 25.80 -3.00
N ALA A 203 6.22 24.50 -2.88
CA ALA A 203 5.24 23.45 -3.06
C ALA A 203 5.03 22.63 -1.77
N MET A 204 3.80 22.18 -1.55
CA MET A 204 3.47 21.21 -0.51
C MET A 204 3.89 19.78 -0.95
N VAL A 205 4.15 18.91 0.02
CA VAL A 205 4.49 17.50 -0.22
C VAL A 205 3.44 16.59 0.42
N MET A 206 2.88 15.70 -0.40
CA MET A 206 2.01 14.59 0.02
C MET A 206 2.70 13.25 -0.28
N VAL A 207 2.73 12.36 0.72
CA VAL A 207 3.29 11.01 0.59
C VAL A 207 2.26 9.96 1.04
N ASP A 208 2.03 8.94 0.21
CA ASP A 208 1.28 7.74 0.59
C ASP A 208 2.23 6.71 1.25
N GLU A 209 2.03 6.49 2.54
CA GLU A 209 2.82 5.58 3.37
C GLU A 209 2.29 4.14 3.40
N SER A 210 1.35 3.78 2.54
CA SER A 210 0.65 2.48 2.59
C SER A 210 1.58 1.26 2.46
N HIS A 211 2.75 1.39 1.85
CA HIS A 211 3.76 0.34 1.73
C HIS A 211 5.06 0.64 2.47
N SER A 212 5.20 1.83 3.05
CA SER A 212 6.40 2.27 3.77
C SER A 212 6.22 2.28 5.30
N ALA A 213 5.07 2.72 5.81
CA ALA A 213 4.80 2.70 7.24
C ALA A 213 4.77 1.26 7.80
N GLY A 214 5.46 1.04 8.91
CA GLY A 214 5.72 -0.28 9.49
C GLY A 214 6.89 -1.03 8.85
N VAL A 215 7.51 -0.50 7.79
CA VAL A 215 8.47 -1.21 6.93
C VAL A 215 9.78 -0.45 6.73
N VAL A 216 9.69 0.81 6.29
CA VAL A 216 10.84 1.64 5.92
C VAL A 216 11.27 2.52 7.09
N GLY A 217 12.55 2.81 7.17
CA GLY A 217 13.18 3.56 8.27
C GLY A 217 13.79 2.66 9.33
N PRO A 218 14.70 3.18 10.17
CA PRO A 218 15.40 2.42 11.19
C PRO A 218 14.50 1.69 12.20
N THR A 219 13.32 2.22 12.47
CA THR A 219 12.32 1.62 13.37
C THR A 219 10.95 1.39 12.71
N GLY A 220 10.89 1.59 11.38
CA GLY A 220 9.69 1.33 10.58
C GLY A 220 8.69 2.49 10.53
N HIS A 221 9.07 3.71 10.92
CA HIS A 221 8.15 4.87 10.90
C HIS A 221 7.95 5.50 9.51
N GLY A 222 8.39 4.83 8.45
CA GLY A 222 8.18 5.27 7.07
C GLY A 222 9.26 6.18 6.52
N VAL A 223 8.95 6.87 5.41
CA VAL A 223 9.96 7.65 4.68
C VAL A 223 10.41 8.90 5.42
N ALA A 224 9.57 9.49 6.29
CA ALA A 224 9.99 10.63 7.10
C ALA A 224 11.12 10.26 8.06
N GLU A 225 11.07 9.06 8.65
CA GLU A 225 12.16 8.53 9.48
C GLU A 225 13.39 8.21 8.62
N GLN A 226 13.19 7.51 7.50
CA GLN A 226 14.26 7.08 6.60
C GLN A 226 15.18 8.22 6.16
N PHE A 227 14.60 9.39 5.91
CA PHE A 227 15.32 10.55 5.39
C PHE A 227 15.46 11.69 6.42
N ASN A 228 15.03 11.47 7.68
CA ASN A 228 15.01 12.49 8.74
C ASN A 228 14.25 13.75 8.33
N LEU A 229 13.03 13.59 7.82
CA LEU A 229 12.18 14.66 7.27
C LEU A 229 10.95 14.97 8.13
N TYR A 230 11.00 14.68 9.42
CA TYR A 230 9.92 15.04 10.33
C TYR A 230 9.61 16.54 10.28
N GLY A 231 8.32 16.87 10.13
CA GLY A 231 7.84 18.25 9.99
C GLY A 231 8.09 18.90 8.63
N LYS A 232 8.71 18.21 7.65
CA LYS A 232 8.98 18.70 6.29
C LYS A 232 7.95 18.23 5.26
N ILE A 233 7.21 17.17 5.54
CA ILE A 233 6.15 16.65 4.70
C ILE A 233 4.83 17.17 5.25
N ASP A 234 3.98 17.74 4.39
CA ASP A 234 2.78 18.45 4.83
C ASP A 234 1.62 17.53 5.12
N VAL A 235 1.52 16.41 4.38
CA VAL A 235 0.45 15.44 4.52
C VAL A 235 0.90 14.03 4.13
N PHE A 236 0.53 13.09 4.98
CA PHE A 236 0.65 11.66 4.69
C PHE A 236 -0.74 11.05 4.53
N THR A 237 -0.85 10.07 3.66
CA THR A 237 -1.97 9.11 3.66
C THR A 237 -1.45 7.73 3.96
N GLY A 238 -2.30 6.85 4.46
CA GLY A 238 -1.90 5.49 4.81
C GLY A 238 -3.08 4.57 5.04
N THR A 239 -2.78 3.28 5.20
CA THR A 239 -3.79 2.23 5.35
C THR A 239 -3.58 1.43 6.65
N LEU A 240 -4.69 1.03 7.26
CA LEU A 240 -4.71 0.02 8.32
C LEU A 240 -4.81 -1.41 7.76
N GLY A 241 -4.94 -1.55 6.44
CA GLY A 241 -5.16 -2.82 5.74
C GLY A 241 -3.89 -3.57 5.31
N LYS A 242 -2.70 -3.17 5.80
CA LYS A 242 -1.41 -3.81 5.46
C LYS A 242 -0.58 -4.05 6.73
N ALA A 243 0.59 -3.41 6.87
CA ALA A 243 1.45 -3.53 8.05
C ALA A 243 0.68 -3.30 9.37
N PHE A 244 -0.25 -2.38 9.37
CA PHE A 244 -1.01 -1.96 10.53
C PHE A 244 -2.23 -2.86 10.83
N GLY A 245 -2.04 -4.17 10.86
CA GLY A 245 -3.04 -5.16 11.28
C GLY A 245 -3.76 -5.88 10.15
N GLY A 246 -3.74 -5.34 8.92
CA GLY A 246 -4.22 -6.04 7.73
C GLY A 246 -5.74 -6.11 7.55
N ALA A 247 -6.54 -5.37 8.35
CA ALA A 247 -7.99 -5.39 8.23
C ALA A 247 -8.48 -4.36 7.18
N MET A 248 -9.09 -3.29 7.60
CA MET A 248 -9.52 -2.20 6.73
C MET A 248 -9.39 -0.86 7.48
N GLY A 249 -9.55 0.22 6.74
CA GLY A 249 -9.42 1.57 7.23
C GLY A 249 -8.25 2.28 6.56
N GLY A 250 -8.34 3.58 6.53
CA GLY A 250 -7.30 4.47 6.03
C GLY A 250 -7.29 5.76 6.83
N PHE A 251 -6.27 6.55 6.59
CA PHE A 251 -6.13 7.84 7.27
C PHE A 251 -5.39 8.85 6.39
N THR A 252 -5.61 10.12 6.71
CA THR A 252 -4.74 11.22 6.32
C THR A 252 -4.25 11.88 7.59
N THR A 253 -2.95 12.14 7.69
CA THR A 253 -2.31 12.79 8.85
C THR A 253 -1.35 13.88 8.37
N GLY A 254 -1.23 15.00 9.09
CA GLY A 254 -0.40 16.12 8.66
C GLY A 254 -0.72 17.42 9.38
N ARG A 255 -0.63 18.55 8.62
CA ARG A 255 -0.93 19.88 9.15
C ARG A 255 -2.38 19.99 9.58
N LYS A 256 -2.64 20.56 10.76
CA LYS A 256 -3.98 20.63 11.37
C LYS A 256 -5.01 21.36 10.50
N GLU A 257 -4.59 22.39 9.77
CA GLU A 257 -5.49 23.15 8.88
C GLU A 257 -5.93 22.29 7.66
N ILE A 258 -5.02 21.46 7.12
CA ILE A 258 -5.33 20.47 6.07
C ILE A 258 -6.35 19.48 6.60
N ILE A 259 -6.09 18.88 7.74
CA ILE A 259 -6.98 17.87 8.35
C ILE A 259 -8.35 18.49 8.72
N ALA A 260 -8.36 19.71 9.25
CA ALA A 260 -9.60 20.41 9.54
C ALA A 260 -10.42 20.66 8.27
N MET A 261 -9.78 21.07 7.16
CA MET A 261 -10.46 21.28 5.88
C MET A 261 -11.01 19.96 5.31
N LEU A 262 -10.26 18.84 5.41
CA LEU A 262 -10.74 17.53 4.99
C LEU A 262 -11.99 17.09 5.76
N ARG A 263 -12.07 17.36 7.07
CA ARG A 263 -13.28 17.10 7.86
C ARG A 263 -14.49 17.87 7.36
N GLN A 264 -14.32 19.04 6.74
CA GLN A 264 -15.41 19.88 6.24
C GLN A 264 -15.80 19.54 4.79
N ARG A 265 -14.87 19.04 3.95
CA ARG A 265 -15.09 18.97 2.50
C ARG A 265 -14.81 17.60 1.88
N SER A 266 -14.06 16.72 2.52
CA SER A 266 -13.71 15.41 1.95
C SER A 266 -14.95 14.53 1.84
N ARG A 267 -15.42 14.31 0.63
CA ARG A 267 -16.66 13.57 0.35
C ARG A 267 -16.65 12.13 0.89
N PRO A 268 -15.56 11.34 0.74
CA PRO A 268 -15.51 10.00 1.35
C PRO A 268 -15.65 10.01 2.86
N TYR A 269 -15.17 11.05 3.55
CA TYR A 269 -15.36 11.20 4.99
C TYR A 269 -16.79 11.62 5.35
N LEU A 270 -17.35 12.56 4.60
CA LEU A 270 -18.68 13.12 4.91
C LEU A 270 -19.81 12.14 4.58
N PHE A 271 -19.64 11.24 3.62
CA PHE A 271 -20.73 10.44 3.08
C PHE A 271 -20.52 8.92 3.15
N SER A 272 -19.42 8.45 3.76
CA SER A 272 -19.18 7.03 4.02
C SER A 272 -19.23 6.73 5.52
N ASN A 273 -19.58 5.50 5.88
CA ASN A 273 -19.64 5.08 7.27
C ASN A 273 -18.29 5.21 7.98
N SER A 274 -18.35 5.48 9.29
CA SER A 274 -17.20 5.51 10.17
C SER A 274 -16.53 4.13 10.26
N VAL A 275 -15.24 4.12 10.53
CA VAL A 275 -14.50 2.90 10.85
C VAL A 275 -15.14 2.20 12.04
N ALA A 276 -15.40 0.91 11.91
CA ALA A 276 -16.09 0.13 12.94
C ALA A 276 -15.28 0.05 14.25
N PRO A 277 -15.94 0.02 15.42
CA PRO A 277 -15.25 -0.04 16.72
C PRO A 277 -14.26 -1.20 16.84
N VAL A 278 -14.57 -2.35 16.25
CA VAL A 278 -13.69 -3.54 16.24
C VAL A 278 -12.35 -3.26 15.56
N ILE A 279 -12.35 -2.50 14.48
CA ILE A 279 -11.14 -2.09 13.75
C ILE A 279 -10.36 -1.07 14.57
N VAL A 280 -11.06 -0.09 15.15
CA VAL A 280 -10.43 0.94 15.99
C VAL A 280 -9.72 0.30 17.18
N GLY A 281 -10.37 -0.65 17.88
CA GLY A 281 -9.78 -1.33 19.03
C GLY A 281 -8.53 -2.14 18.68
N ALA A 282 -8.57 -2.91 17.59
CA ALA A 282 -7.40 -3.64 17.10
C ALA A 282 -6.27 -2.69 16.70
N SER A 283 -6.59 -1.57 16.03
CA SER A 283 -5.60 -0.60 15.60
C SER A 283 -4.93 0.14 16.76
N LEU A 284 -5.67 0.49 17.81
CA LEU A 284 -5.11 1.07 19.04
C LEU A 284 -4.12 0.12 19.71
N GLU A 285 -4.48 -1.17 19.82
CA GLU A 285 -3.58 -2.19 20.37
C GLU A 285 -2.34 -2.36 19.48
N MET A 286 -2.50 -2.33 18.16
CA MET A 286 -1.39 -2.41 17.21
C MET A 286 -0.39 -1.25 17.41
N PHE A 287 -0.85 0.01 17.46
CA PHE A 287 0.05 1.15 17.72
C PHE A 287 0.75 1.05 19.07
N LYS A 288 0.06 0.53 20.10
CA LYS A 288 0.68 0.23 21.39
C LYS A 288 1.80 -0.80 21.26
N MET A 289 1.58 -1.91 20.53
CA MET A 289 2.60 -2.93 20.29
C MET A 289 3.84 -2.36 19.58
N LEU A 290 3.64 -1.51 18.55
CA LEU A 290 4.74 -0.87 17.83
C LEU A 290 5.55 0.09 18.72
N LYS A 291 4.90 0.71 19.69
CA LYS A 291 5.54 1.57 20.68
C LYS A 291 6.34 0.79 21.74
N GLU A 292 5.90 -0.46 22.05
CA GLU A 292 6.54 -1.34 23.01
C GLU A 292 7.83 -1.97 22.48
N SER A 293 7.92 -2.25 21.16
CA SER A 293 9.05 -3.01 20.61
C SER A 293 9.16 -2.91 19.09
N ASN A 294 10.38 -2.84 18.58
CA ASN A 294 10.73 -2.89 17.17
C ASN A 294 10.91 -4.35 16.65
N ALA A 295 10.73 -5.36 17.48
CA ALA A 295 11.08 -6.75 17.14
C ALA A 295 10.40 -7.28 15.87
N LEU A 296 9.17 -6.84 15.56
CA LEU A 296 8.48 -7.22 14.32
C LEU A 296 9.13 -6.58 13.09
N HIS A 297 9.50 -5.31 13.18
CA HIS A 297 10.21 -4.60 12.12
C HIS A 297 11.60 -5.23 11.90
N ASP A 298 12.37 -5.45 12.97
CA ASP A 298 13.71 -6.04 12.88
C ASP A 298 13.67 -7.42 12.21
N LYS A 299 12.69 -8.26 12.60
CA LYS A 299 12.47 -9.58 11.99
C LYS A 299 12.06 -9.46 10.51
N LEU A 300 11.24 -8.47 10.16
CA LEU A 300 10.87 -8.22 8.77
C LEU A 300 12.12 -7.89 7.93
N ILE A 301 12.96 -6.99 8.40
CA ILE A 301 14.17 -6.57 7.69
C ILE A 301 15.18 -7.72 7.56
N ASP A 302 15.34 -8.53 8.61
CA ASP A 302 16.15 -9.76 8.54
C ASP A 302 15.62 -10.71 7.46
N ASN A 303 14.32 -10.99 7.45
CA ASN A 303 13.68 -11.83 6.44
C ASN A 303 13.85 -11.30 5.01
N VAL A 304 13.72 -9.98 4.82
CA VAL A 304 13.90 -9.33 3.52
C VAL A 304 15.33 -9.50 3.02
N ASN A 305 16.32 -9.21 3.87
CA ASN A 305 17.74 -9.33 3.51
C ASN A 305 18.10 -10.79 3.20
N TYR A 306 17.69 -11.71 4.09
CA TYR A 306 17.94 -13.14 3.91
C TYR A 306 17.39 -13.68 2.59
N PHE A 307 16.12 -13.39 2.28
CA PHE A 307 15.48 -13.85 1.05
C PHE A 307 16.15 -13.24 -0.19
N ARG A 308 16.33 -11.94 -0.20
CA ARG A 308 16.90 -11.21 -1.34
C ARG A 308 18.31 -11.68 -1.66
N ASP A 309 19.19 -11.77 -0.64
CA ASP A 309 20.58 -12.12 -0.85
C ASP A 309 20.73 -13.54 -1.39
N LYS A 310 19.95 -14.50 -0.89
CA LYS A 310 19.93 -15.88 -1.42
C LYS A 310 19.37 -15.96 -2.85
N MET A 311 18.33 -15.23 -3.15
CA MET A 311 17.74 -15.20 -4.49
C MET A 311 18.70 -14.58 -5.52
N MET A 312 19.38 -13.49 -5.17
CA MET A 312 20.40 -12.88 -6.01
C MET A 312 21.61 -13.82 -6.20
N ALA A 313 22.06 -14.48 -5.14
CA ALA A 313 23.13 -15.49 -5.23
C ALA A 313 22.75 -16.69 -6.12
N ALA A 314 21.46 -17.03 -6.19
CA ALA A 314 20.94 -18.07 -7.09
C ALA A 314 20.83 -17.61 -8.56
N GLY A 315 21.06 -16.32 -8.86
CA GLY A 315 21.08 -15.77 -10.21
C GLY A 315 19.78 -15.11 -10.66
N PHE A 316 18.84 -14.87 -9.76
CA PHE A 316 17.62 -14.11 -10.09
C PHE A 316 17.91 -12.62 -10.18
N ASP A 317 17.29 -11.98 -11.17
CA ASP A 317 17.27 -10.52 -11.27
C ASP A 317 16.18 -9.95 -10.37
N ILE A 318 16.60 -9.22 -9.33
CA ILE A 318 15.69 -8.56 -8.36
C ILE A 318 15.93 -7.06 -8.42
N LYS A 319 14.87 -6.29 -8.61
CA LYS A 319 14.96 -4.83 -8.54
C LYS A 319 15.49 -4.40 -7.17
N PRO A 320 16.43 -3.44 -7.11
CA PRO A 320 16.90 -2.89 -5.85
C PRO A 320 15.76 -2.32 -5.02
N THR A 321 15.68 -2.73 -3.75
CA THR A 321 14.63 -2.28 -2.83
C THR A 321 15.16 -2.18 -1.41
N GLN A 322 14.58 -1.27 -0.62
CA GLN A 322 14.73 -1.14 0.82
C GLN A 322 13.41 -1.44 1.54
N SER A 323 12.43 -2.00 0.83
CA SER A 323 11.11 -2.35 1.36
C SER A 323 10.93 -3.86 1.47
N ALA A 324 9.79 -4.30 1.99
CA ALA A 324 9.43 -5.71 2.12
C ALA A 324 8.91 -6.34 0.79
N ILE A 325 9.00 -5.62 -0.32
CA ILE A 325 8.58 -6.05 -1.64
C ILE A 325 9.81 -6.46 -2.45
N CYS A 326 9.89 -7.73 -2.86
CA CYS A 326 10.94 -8.22 -3.76
C CYS A 326 10.33 -8.53 -5.13
N ALA A 327 10.66 -7.70 -6.12
CA ALA A 327 10.23 -7.90 -7.51
C ALA A 327 11.26 -8.78 -8.24
N VAL A 328 10.93 -10.06 -8.42
CA VAL A 328 11.70 -11.03 -9.19
C VAL A 328 11.37 -10.87 -10.67
N MET A 329 12.29 -10.29 -11.45
CA MET A 329 12.02 -9.91 -12.83
C MET A 329 12.00 -11.11 -13.77
N LEU A 330 10.97 -11.22 -14.58
CA LEU A 330 10.78 -12.26 -15.61
C LEU A 330 10.59 -11.65 -16.99
N TYR A 331 10.24 -10.35 -17.06
CA TYR A 331 10.07 -9.55 -18.29
C TYR A 331 8.90 -9.98 -19.18
N ASP A 332 8.73 -11.29 -19.43
CA ASP A 332 7.69 -11.87 -20.29
C ASP A 332 6.40 -12.19 -19.51
N ALA A 333 5.26 -11.78 -20.04
CA ALA A 333 3.95 -11.94 -19.40
C ALA A 333 3.52 -13.40 -19.27
N LYS A 334 3.76 -14.21 -20.32
CA LYS A 334 3.39 -15.64 -20.31
C LYS A 334 4.29 -16.39 -19.31
N LEU A 335 5.60 -16.11 -19.33
CA LEU A 335 6.54 -16.69 -18.40
C LEU A 335 6.17 -16.38 -16.95
N SER A 336 5.70 -15.15 -16.64
CA SER A 336 5.29 -14.81 -15.28
C SER A 336 4.05 -15.57 -14.79
N GLN A 337 3.13 -15.88 -15.69
CA GLN A 337 1.96 -16.71 -15.40
C GLN A 337 2.35 -18.17 -15.19
N ASP A 338 3.15 -18.74 -16.10
CA ASP A 338 3.64 -20.13 -16.01
C ASP A 338 4.50 -20.33 -14.76
N PHE A 339 5.33 -19.33 -14.44
CA PHE A 339 6.15 -19.35 -13.22
C PHE A 339 5.29 -19.37 -11.95
N ALA A 340 4.29 -18.49 -11.87
CA ALA A 340 3.37 -18.43 -10.73
C ALA A 340 2.56 -19.72 -10.56
N ALA A 341 2.13 -20.35 -11.67
CA ALA A 341 1.44 -21.64 -11.66
C ALA A 341 2.37 -22.75 -11.14
N ALA A 342 3.60 -22.83 -11.64
CA ALA A 342 4.58 -23.83 -11.20
C ALA A 342 4.98 -23.64 -9.72
N MET A 343 5.08 -22.39 -9.23
CA MET A 343 5.34 -22.12 -7.81
C MET A 343 4.20 -22.63 -6.92
N GLN A 344 2.96 -22.54 -7.38
CA GLN A 344 1.82 -23.08 -6.63
C GLN A 344 1.87 -24.60 -6.52
N GLU A 345 2.36 -25.32 -7.55
CA GLU A 345 2.60 -26.77 -7.49
C GLU A 345 3.66 -27.13 -6.44
N GLU A 346 4.64 -26.24 -6.19
CA GLU A 346 5.64 -26.38 -5.12
C GLU A 346 5.14 -25.90 -3.74
N GLY A 347 3.85 -25.55 -3.62
CA GLY A 347 3.27 -25.09 -2.37
C GLY A 347 3.62 -23.65 -1.98
N ILE A 348 3.99 -22.82 -2.95
CA ILE A 348 4.30 -21.39 -2.76
C ILE A 348 3.27 -20.52 -3.47
N TYR A 349 2.56 -19.71 -2.68
CA TYR A 349 1.51 -18.84 -3.18
C TYR A 349 2.09 -17.47 -3.56
N VAL A 350 2.32 -17.29 -4.85
CA VAL A 350 2.78 -16.05 -5.47
C VAL A 350 1.88 -15.67 -6.64
N THR A 351 2.01 -14.43 -7.13
CA THR A 351 1.27 -13.91 -8.27
C THR A 351 2.22 -13.25 -9.27
N GLY A 352 2.05 -13.59 -10.54
CA GLY A 352 2.70 -12.90 -11.64
C GLY A 352 2.00 -11.57 -11.94
N PHE A 353 2.78 -10.51 -12.10
CA PHE A 353 2.29 -9.19 -12.52
C PHE A 353 2.82 -8.86 -13.91
N TYR A 354 1.93 -8.46 -14.80
CA TYR A 354 2.18 -8.14 -16.20
C TYR A 354 1.26 -7.00 -16.65
N TYR A 355 1.43 -6.54 -17.87
CA TYR A 355 0.59 -5.47 -18.43
C TYR A 355 -0.91 -5.82 -18.35
N PRO A 356 -1.81 -4.89 -17.97
CA PRO A 356 -1.58 -3.46 -17.78
C PRO A 356 -1.17 -3.06 -16.35
N VAL A 357 -0.97 -3.98 -15.43
CA VAL A 357 -0.62 -3.69 -14.03
C VAL A 357 0.81 -3.14 -13.90
N VAL A 358 1.71 -3.65 -14.72
CA VAL A 358 3.09 -3.16 -14.90
C VAL A 358 3.34 -2.87 -16.37
N PRO A 359 4.36 -2.08 -16.74
CA PRO A 359 4.67 -1.79 -18.14
C PRO A 359 4.94 -3.06 -18.97
N LYS A 360 4.71 -2.97 -20.30
CA LYS A 360 5.05 -4.08 -21.21
C LYS A 360 6.56 -4.36 -21.16
N GLY A 361 6.92 -5.64 -21.11
CA GLY A 361 8.31 -6.07 -21.00
C GLY A 361 8.88 -5.99 -19.58
N GLU A 362 8.03 -5.71 -18.58
CA GLU A 362 8.46 -5.65 -17.17
C GLU A 362 7.66 -6.61 -16.28
N ALA A 363 7.24 -7.75 -16.81
CA ALA A 363 6.54 -8.76 -16.03
C ALA A 363 7.45 -9.34 -14.93
N ARG A 364 6.86 -9.67 -13.80
CA ARG A 364 7.57 -10.11 -12.58
C ARG A 364 6.71 -10.99 -11.69
N ILE A 365 7.37 -11.71 -10.79
CA ILE A 365 6.74 -12.22 -9.57
C ILE A 365 6.99 -11.19 -8.47
N ARG A 366 5.92 -10.66 -7.86
CA ARG A 366 6.02 -9.78 -6.70
C ARG A 366 5.95 -10.61 -5.43
N VAL A 367 7.06 -10.73 -4.73
CA VAL A 367 7.16 -11.44 -3.45
C VAL A 367 6.97 -10.45 -2.31
N GLN A 368 6.07 -10.74 -1.40
CA GLN A 368 5.80 -9.96 -0.19
C GLN A 368 6.39 -10.68 1.02
N LEU A 369 7.41 -10.10 1.63
CA LEU A 369 8.02 -10.63 2.86
C LEU A 369 7.21 -10.15 4.07
N SER A 370 7.24 -10.96 5.14
CA SER A 370 6.50 -10.70 6.37
C SER A 370 7.32 -11.11 7.59
N ALA A 371 7.18 -10.38 8.69
CA ALA A 371 7.65 -10.82 10.00
C ALA A 371 6.99 -12.14 10.47
N GLY A 372 5.86 -12.50 9.87
CA GLY A 372 5.20 -13.80 10.10
C GLY A 372 5.92 -14.99 9.43
N HIS A 373 6.87 -14.74 8.51
CA HIS A 373 7.69 -15.81 7.96
C HIS A 373 8.81 -16.21 8.93
N GLU A 374 9.10 -17.52 8.97
CA GLU A 374 10.31 -18.06 9.58
C GLU A 374 11.32 -18.40 8.49
N HIS A 375 12.62 -18.51 8.83
CA HIS A 375 13.66 -18.85 7.84
C HIS A 375 13.37 -20.16 7.09
N GLU A 376 12.75 -21.14 7.74
CA GLU A 376 12.31 -22.40 7.10
C GLU A 376 11.29 -22.16 5.98
N HIS A 377 10.38 -21.18 6.16
CA HIS A 377 9.43 -20.77 5.11
C HIS A 377 10.16 -20.12 3.93
N LEU A 378 11.16 -19.29 4.24
CA LEU A 378 11.97 -18.59 3.22
C LEU A 378 12.83 -19.59 2.45
N ASP A 379 13.51 -20.53 3.12
CA ASP A 379 14.30 -21.58 2.47
C ASP A 379 13.46 -22.42 1.52
N LYS A 380 12.29 -22.88 1.97
CA LYS A 380 11.36 -23.62 1.10
C LYS A 380 10.93 -22.81 -0.12
N ALA A 381 10.68 -21.51 0.04
CA ALA A 381 10.33 -20.64 -1.08
C ALA A 381 11.52 -20.46 -2.04
N ILE A 382 12.71 -20.20 -1.52
CA ILE A 382 13.94 -20.05 -2.31
C ILE A 382 14.24 -21.33 -3.12
N ASP A 383 14.16 -22.50 -2.50
CA ASP A 383 14.37 -23.79 -3.17
C ASP A 383 13.34 -24.00 -4.30
N ALA A 384 12.06 -23.65 -4.06
CA ALA A 384 11.03 -23.69 -5.08
C ALA A 384 11.31 -22.72 -6.23
N PHE A 385 11.73 -21.48 -5.93
CA PHE A 385 12.14 -20.50 -6.95
C PHE A 385 13.30 -21.01 -7.79
N ILE A 386 14.34 -21.58 -7.17
CA ILE A 386 15.50 -22.17 -7.87
C ILE A 386 15.06 -23.32 -8.78
N LYS A 387 14.24 -24.25 -8.26
CA LYS A 387 13.73 -25.40 -9.01
C LYS A 387 12.92 -24.96 -10.24
N VAL A 388 11.98 -24.06 -10.04
CA VAL A 388 11.10 -23.52 -11.10
C VAL A 388 11.90 -22.65 -12.05
N GLY A 389 12.83 -21.83 -11.54
CA GLY A 389 13.70 -20.98 -12.35
C GLY A 389 14.58 -21.76 -13.32
N LYS A 390 15.17 -22.87 -12.87
CA LYS A 390 15.92 -23.80 -13.74
C LYS A 390 15.00 -24.50 -14.75
N LYS A 391 13.84 -25.00 -14.31
CA LYS A 391 12.87 -25.67 -15.18
C LYS A 391 12.40 -24.79 -16.33
N LEU A 392 12.20 -23.50 -16.08
CA LEU A 392 11.70 -22.53 -17.06
C LEU A 392 12.80 -21.70 -17.72
N GLY A 393 14.09 -21.99 -17.45
CA GLY A 393 15.23 -21.34 -18.08
C GLY A 393 15.45 -19.88 -17.67
N VAL A 394 14.96 -19.46 -16.50
CA VAL A 394 15.16 -18.12 -15.94
C VAL A 394 16.57 -17.99 -15.35
N ILE A 395 17.04 -19.04 -14.70
CA ILE A 395 18.40 -19.15 -14.14
C ILE A 395 19.07 -20.45 -14.64
N LYS A 396 20.41 -20.53 -14.49
CA LYS A 396 21.22 -21.68 -14.91
C LYS A 396 21.23 -22.83 -13.89
#